data_e687bba672dace8a5243eb48ac8ec017
#
_entry.id   e687bba672dace8a5243eb48ac8ec017
#
_cell.length_a   1.000
_cell.length_b   1.000
_cell.length_c   1.000
_cell.angle_alpha   90.00
_cell.angle_beta   90.00
_cell.angle_gamma   90.00
#
_symmetry.space_group_name_H-M   'P 1'
#
loop_
_entity.id
_entity.type
_entity.pdbx_description
1 polymer ?
#
loop_
_entity_poly.entity_id
_entity_poly.type
_entity_poly.pdbx_seq_one_letter_code
_entity_poly.pdbx_strand_id
1 'polypeptide(L)'
;LFSNVINDVTKRCKTFDEDIKLQYVGVVRWPIGTFMKPHIDDNNVHEPDVFAAMLYLNDDFTGGSTCFEDIEIKPEPGKLIIFSNHQHLHYVSEVGGAERFVLSFWYSRP
;
A
#
# COMPACT_ATOMS: atom_id res chain seq x y z
N LEU A 1 -5.62 -16.39 10.85
CA LEU A 1 -6.45 -15.41 10.15
C LEU A 1 -5.61 -14.54 9.22
N PHE A 2 -4.56 -13.94 9.76
CA PHE A 2 -3.65 -13.14 8.94
C PHE A 2 -2.93 -13.97 7.88
N SER A 3 -2.64 -15.22 8.15
CA SER A 3 -1.97 -16.11 7.19
C SER A 3 -2.76 -16.25 5.90
N ASN A 4 -4.09 -16.35 6.00
CA ASN A 4 -4.95 -16.47 4.82
C ASN A 4 -4.95 -15.20 3.98
N VAL A 5 -5.01 -14.04 4.63
CA VAL A 5 -4.97 -12.75 3.95
C VAL A 5 -3.62 -12.57 3.25
N ILE A 6 -2.53 -12.85 3.95
CA ILE A 6 -1.17 -12.74 3.39
C ILE A 6 -1.02 -13.65 2.18
N ASN A 7 -1.50 -14.88 2.28
CA ASN A 7 -1.42 -15.84 1.19
C ASN A 7 -2.25 -15.40 -0.02
N ASP A 8 -3.45 -14.88 0.20
CA ASP A 8 -4.31 -14.38 -0.87
C ASP A 8 -3.70 -13.18 -1.58
N VAL A 9 -3.18 -12.21 -0.84
CA VAL A 9 -2.55 -11.04 -1.43
C VAL A 9 -1.30 -11.43 -2.21
N THR A 10 -0.47 -12.28 -1.62
CA THR A 10 0.75 -12.77 -2.29
C THR A 10 0.42 -13.49 -3.60
N LYS A 11 -0.62 -14.31 -3.58
CA LYS A 11 -1.06 -15.04 -4.76
C LYS A 11 -1.49 -14.08 -5.88
N ARG A 12 -2.19 -13.00 -5.53
CA ARG A 12 -2.58 -11.97 -6.49
C ARG A 12 -1.38 -11.21 -7.05
N CYS A 13 -0.42 -10.88 -6.21
CA CYS A 13 0.80 -10.20 -6.63
C CYS A 13 1.63 -11.10 -7.57
N LYS A 14 1.64 -12.39 -7.34
CA LYS A 14 2.37 -13.34 -8.19
C LYS A 14 1.78 -13.49 -9.59
N THR A 15 0.56 -13.03 -9.83
CA THR A 15 0.03 -12.97 -11.18
C THR A 15 0.76 -11.94 -12.05
N PHE A 16 1.41 -10.96 -11.42
CA PHE A 16 2.19 -9.94 -12.13
C PHE A 16 3.67 -10.29 -12.21
N ASP A 17 4.18 -10.99 -11.18
CA ASP A 17 5.57 -11.45 -11.14
C ASP A 17 5.65 -12.66 -10.22
N GLU A 18 5.82 -13.83 -10.78
CA GLU A 18 5.80 -15.09 -10.02
C GLU A 18 7.01 -15.28 -9.10
N ASP A 19 8.08 -14.52 -9.31
CA ASP A 19 9.32 -14.66 -8.58
C ASP A 19 9.40 -13.76 -7.33
N ILE A 20 8.36 -13.01 -7.05
CA ILE A 20 8.37 -12.10 -5.91
C ILE A 20 8.27 -12.85 -4.59
N LYS A 21 8.83 -12.23 -3.58
CA LYS A 21 8.85 -12.75 -2.22
C LYS A 21 8.45 -11.65 -1.24
N LEU A 22 7.58 -12.00 -0.30
CA LEU A 22 7.14 -11.06 0.73
C LEU A 22 8.33 -10.70 1.63
N GLN A 23 8.57 -9.40 1.78
CA GLN A 23 9.60 -8.87 2.66
C GLN A 23 9.03 -8.31 3.95
N TYR A 24 7.86 -7.68 3.84
CA TYR A 24 7.25 -7.02 4.98
C TYR A 24 5.74 -7.01 4.85
N VAL A 25 5.06 -7.20 5.97
CA VAL A 25 3.63 -6.96 6.09
C VAL A 25 3.36 -6.35 7.47
N GLY A 26 2.51 -5.34 7.51
CA GLY A 26 2.17 -4.71 8.77
C GLY A 26 0.97 -3.81 8.66
N VAL A 27 0.31 -3.58 9.79
CA VAL A 27 -0.76 -2.60 9.90
C VAL A 27 -0.14 -1.23 10.08
N VAL A 28 -0.55 -0.29 9.25
CA VAL A 28 -0.08 1.09 9.34
C VAL A 28 -1.25 1.96 9.78
N ARG A 29 -1.04 2.67 10.88
CA ARG A 29 -2.00 3.62 11.44
C ARG A 29 -1.65 5.03 10.98
N TRP A 30 -2.64 5.71 10.44
CA TRP A 30 -2.53 7.10 10.01
C TRP A 30 -3.40 7.97 10.91
N PRO A 31 -2.81 8.66 11.90
CA PRO A 31 -3.58 9.56 12.76
C PRO A 31 -4.24 10.70 11.99
N ILE A 32 -5.27 11.27 12.56
CA ILE A 32 -5.93 12.46 12.01
C ILE A 32 -4.89 13.57 11.81
N GLY A 33 -4.95 14.24 10.66
CA GLY A 33 -4.03 15.32 10.31
C GLY A 33 -2.77 14.86 9.59
N THR A 34 -2.54 13.57 9.47
CA THR A 34 -1.37 13.05 8.75
C THR A 34 -1.61 12.99 7.26
N PHE A 35 -0.54 13.11 6.51
CA PHE A 35 -0.55 13.02 5.06
C PHE A 35 0.83 12.58 4.59
N MET A 36 0.93 12.24 3.32
CA MET A 36 2.21 11.90 2.72
C MET A 36 2.37 12.68 1.43
N LYS A 37 3.48 13.40 1.32
CA LYS A 37 3.80 14.19 0.12
C LYS A 37 4.06 13.28 -1.08
N PRO A 38 3.86 13.78 -2.30
CA PRO A 38 4.22 13.02 -3.49
C PRO A 38 5.66 12.54 -3.44
N HIS A 39 5.87 11.26 -3.65
CA HIS A 39 7.19 10.64 -3.61
C HIS A 39 7.20 9.36 -4.43
N ILE A 40 8.39 8.92 -4.75
CA ILE A 40 8.66 7.59 -5.24
C ILE A 40 9.35 6.87 -4.11
N ASP A 41 8.99 5.63 -3.84
CA ASP A 41 9.69 4.86 -2.84
C ASP A 41 11.08 4.55 -3.35
N ASP A 42 12.03 5.36 -2.93
CA ASP A 42 13.42 5.21 -3.28
C ASP A 42 14.04 4.25 -2.30
N ASN A 43 13.83 3.00 -2.57
CA ASN A 43 14.44 2.01 -1.74
C ASN A 43 15.90 1.93 -2.01
N ASN A 44 16.56 1.66 -0.97
CA ASN A 44 17.93 1.39 -0.92
C ASN A 44 18.39 0.50 -2.05
N VAL A 45 19.45 0.85 -2.64
CA VAL A 45 20.09 0.11 -3.73
C VAL A 45 20.31 -1.37 -3.46
N HIS A 46 20.30 -1.78 -2.21
CA HIS A 46 20.64 -3.17 -1.87
C HIS A 46 19.48 -4.15 -2.07
N GLU A 47 18.24 -3.71 -1.85
CA GLU A 47 17.06 -4.57 -2.00
C GLU A 47 15.88 -3.72 -2.44
N PRO A 48 15.80 -3.38 -3.73
CA PRO A 48 14.67 -2.60 -4.21
C PRO A 48 13.41 -3.46 -4.14
N ASP A 49 12.38 -2.94 -3.48
CA ASP A 49 11.07 -3.56 -3.53
C ASP A 49 10.56 -3.48 -4.97
N VAL A 50 9.91 -4.53 -5.41
CA VAL A 50 9.35 -4.58 -6.75
C VAL A 50 7.91 -4.11 -6.74
N PHE A 51 7.15 -4.60 -5.77
CA PHE A 51 5.75 -4.25 -5.61
C PHE A 51 5.44 -3.85 -4.19
N ALA A 52 4.52 -2.91 -4.07
CA ALA A 52 3.79 -2.65 -2.84
C ALA A 52 2.34 -3.04 -3.05
N ALA A 53 1.73 -3.60 -2.03
CA ALA A 53 0.31 -3.84 -2.00
C ALA A 53 -0.26 -3.20 -0.74
N MET A 54 -1.46 -2.70 -0.82
CA MET A 54 -2.11 -2.04 0.30
C MET A 54 -3.57 -2.43 0.34
N LEU A 55 -4.01 -2.89 1.50
CA LEU A 55 -5.38 -3.27 1.73
C LEU A 55 -5.99 -2.28 2.72
N TYR A 56 -7.05 -1.58 2.31
CA TYR A 56 -7.76 -0.69 3.20
C TYR A 56 -8.55 -1.47 4.23
N LEU A 57 -8.46 -1.06 5.49
CA LEU A 57 -9.15 -1.73 6.60
C LEU A 57 -10.38 -0.95 7.06
N ASN A 58 -10.45 0.35 6.80
CA ASN A 58 -11.60 1.19 7.16
C ASN A 58 -11.77 2.33 6.17
N ASP A 59 -12.92 3.00 6.24
CA ASP A 59 -13.22 4.16 5.40
C ASP A 59 -14.02 5.24 6.14
N ASP A 60 -14.08 5.16 7.47
CA ASP A 60 -14.85 6.10 8.30
C ASP A 60 -14.14 7.44 8.54
N PHE A 61 -13.19 7.78 7.68
CA PHE A 61 -12.43 9.02 7.72
C PHE A 61 -12.66 9.83 6.44
N THR A 62 -12.20 11.09 6.44
CA THR A 62 -12.22 11.94 5.25
C THR A 62 -10.79 12.06 4.71
N GLY A 63 -10.65 12.33 3.42
CA GLY A 63 -9.33 12.34 2.79
C GLY A 63 -8.68 10.97 2.85
N GLY A 64 -7.39 10.93 3.06
CA GLY A 64 -6.65 9.68 3.20
C GLY A 64 -6.67 8.81 1.96
N SER A 65 -6.94 9.40 0.80
CA SER A 65 -6.91 8.68 -0.48
C SER A 65 -5.48 8.42 -0.89
N THR A 66 -5.27 7.28 -1.53
CA THR A 66 -3.99 6.98 -2.18
C THR A 66 -4.05 7.56 -3.59
N CYS A 67 -3.14 8.48 -3.88
CA CYS A 67 -3.18 9.22 -5.13
C CYS A 67 -1.93 8.96 -5.96
N PHE A 68 -2.14 8.71 -7.23
CA PHE A 68 -1.11 8.63 -8.25
C PHE A 68 -1.27 9.85 -9.17
N GLU A 69 -0.41 10.01 -10.14
CA GLU A 69 -0.38 11.19 -10.99
C GLU A 69 -1.75 11.55 -11.59
N ASP A 70 -2.48 10.56 -12.08
CA ASP A 70 -3.77 10.77 -12.74
C ASP A 70 -4.95 10.13 -12.02
N ILE A 71 -4.74 9.51 -10.87
CA ILE A 71 -5.76 8.68 -10.23
C ILE A 71 -5.79 8.97 -8.74
N GLU A 72 -6.98 9.20 -8.25
CA GLU A 72 -7.26 9.20 -6.82
C GLU A 72 -8.02 7.92 -6.48
N ILE A 73 -7.47 7.11 -5.58
CA ILE A 73 -8.10 5.88 -5.12
C ILE A 73 -8.71 6.16 -3.75
N LYS A 74 -10.03 6.14 -3.68
CA LYS A 74 -10.76 6.37 -2.44
C LYS A 74 -10.76 5.11 -1.58
N PRO A 75 -10.58 5.29 -0.27
CA PRO A 75 -10.61 4.15 0.65
C PRO A 75 -11.94 3.42 0.63
N GLU A 76 -11.84 2.11 0.72
CA GLU A 76 -13.00 1.22 0.88
C GLU A 76 -12.50 -0.05 1.54
N PRO A 77 -13.11 -0.50 2.66
CA PRO A 77 -12.65 -1.70 3.33
C PRO A 77 -12.60 -2.90 2.39
N GLY A 78 -11.49 -3.60 2.38
CA GLY A 78 -11.27 -4.73 1.49
C GLY A 78 -10.75 -4.38 0.11
N LYS A 79 -10.63 -3.10 -0.23
CA LYS A 79 -10.02 -2.69 -1.50
C LYS A 79 -8.52 -2.91 -1.43
N LEU A 80 -7.99 -3.60 -2.44
CA LEU A 80 -6.57 -3.89 -2.56
C LEU A 80 -5.98 -3.11 -3.72
N ILE A 81 -4.87 -2.43 -3.44
CA ILE A 81 -4.09 -1.72 -4.46
C ILE A 81 -2.75 -2.42 -4.58
N ILE A 82 -2.32 -2.69 -5.80
CA ILE A 82 -1.00 -3.25 -6.10
C ILE A 82 -0.31 -2.32 -7.08
N PHE A 83 0.90 -1.93 -6.77
CA PHE A 83 1.66 -1.03 -7.65
C PHE A 83 3.16 -1.23 -7.50
N SER A 84 3.90 -0.80 -8.52
CA SER A 84 5.36 -0.76 -8.46
C SER A 84 5.76 0.51 -7.70
N ASN A 85 6.29 0.32 -6.50
CA ASN A 85 6.49 1.43 -5.56
C ASN A 85 7.64 2.38 -5.95
N HIS A 86 8.53 1.97 -6.83
CA HIS A 86 9.63 2.84 -7.27
C HIS A 86 9.46 3.37 -8.69
N GLN A 87 8.35 3.04 -9.36
CA GLN A 87 8.05 3.54 -10.70
C GLN A 87 6.92 4.58 -10.73
N HIS A 88 6.15 4.66 -9.65
CA HIS A 88 4.97 5.52 -9.60
C HIS A 88 5.08 6.54 -8.49
N LEU A 89 5.00 7.82 -8.89
CA LEU A 89 4.86 8.91 -7.93
C LEU A 89 3.49 8.78 -7.26
N HIS A 90 3.48 8.78 -5.94
CA HIS A 90 2.24 8.62 -5.19
C HIS A 90 2.24 9.45 -3.91
N TYR A 91 1.07 9.74 -3.40
CA TYR A 91 0.90 10.46 -2.16
C TYR A 91 -0.41 10.06 -1.48
N VAL A 92 -0.55 10.46 -0.23
CA VAL A 92 -1.76 10.24 0.56
C VAL A 92 -2.28 11.59 1.01
N SER A 93 -3.54 11.90 0.67
CA SER A 93 -4.17 13.14 1.08
C SER A 93 -4.45 13.16 2.57
N GLU A 94 -4.58 14.35 3.14
CA GLU A 94 -4.70 14.51 4.59
C GLU A 94 -5.89 13.73 5.16
N VAL A 95 -5.64 13.00 6.25
CA VAL A 95 -6.63 12.19 6.96
C VAL A 95 -7.39 13.09 7.93
N GLY A 96 -8.72 13.02 7.89
CA GLY A 96 -9.57 13.77 8.79
C GLY A 96 -10.70 12.90 9.34
N GLY A 97 -11.34 13.37 10.41
CA GLY A 97 -12.52 12.75 11.00
C GLY A 97 -12.26 11.53 11.85
N ALA A 98 -11.49 10.59 11.36
CA ALA A 98 -11.09 9.37 12.07
C ALA A 98 -9.73 8.92 11.58
N GLU A 99 -9.13 7.95 12.26
CA GLU A 99 -7.83 7.41 11.86
C GLU A 99 -7.98 6.45 10.69
N ARG A 100 -6.96 6.42 9.83
CA ARG A 100 -6.90 5.54 8.66
C ARG A 100 -6.02 4.35 8.97
N PHE A 101 -6.51 3.15 8.68
CA PHE A 101 -5.75 1.92 8.87
C PHE A 101 -5.64 1.17 7.55
N VAL A 102 -4.44 0.74 7.24
CA VAL A 102 -4.17 -0.08 6.07
C VAL A 102 -3.24 -1.22 6.44
N LEU A 103 -3.36 -2.32 5.72
CA LEU A 103 -2.42 -3.43 5.80
C LEU A 103 -1.49 -3.28 4.60
N SER A 104 -0.21 -3.08 4.87
CA SER A 104 0.79 -2.84 3.83
C SER A 104 1.68 -4.04 3.63
N PHE A 105 1.97 -4.34 2.37
CA PHE A 105 2.80 -5.46 1.96
C PHE A 105 3.89 -4.95 1.03
N TRP A 106 5.12 -5.39 1.25
CA TRP A 106 6.23 -5.09 0.36
C TRP A 106 6.86 -6.38 -0.13
N TYR A 107 7.01 -6.49 -1.44
CA TYR A 107 7.54 -7.66 -2.13
C TYR A 107 8.79 -7.29 -2.91
N SER A 108 9.76 -8.18 -2.92
CA SER A 108 10.97 -7.99 -3.72
C SER A 108 11.25 -9.26 -4.52
N ARG A 109 12.15 -9.15 -5.48
CA ARG A 109 12.71 -10.31 -6.15
C ARG A 109 13.88 -10.84 -5.36
N PRO A 110 14.04 -12.16 -5.33
CA PRO A 110 15.24 -12.76 -4.71
C PRO A 110 16.51 -12.34 -5.37
#